data_e9210d18f46738b0744cd9012350265b
#
_entry.id   e9210d18f46738b0744cd9012350265b
#
_cell.length_a   1.000
_cell.length_b   1.000
_cell.length_c   1.000
_cell.angle_alpha   90.00
_cell.angle_beta   90.00
_cell.angle_gamma   90.00
#
_symmetry.space_group_name_H-M   'P 1'
#
loop_
_entity.id
_entity.type
_entity.pdbx_description
1 polymer ?
#
loop_
_entity_poly.entity_id
_entity_poly.type
_entity_poly.pdbx_seq_one_letter_code
_entity_poly.pdbx_strand_id
1 'polypeptide(L)'
;MSRTDLIADAFTIIRNAAKAKKEEALIPYSKLLIKIMEILKRESYIENFKELDIPGRFKMIKVYLKYQGKKSVINDIQKVSKPGRRIYVDKKNIPHILQGYGVAILSTSSGILTDKEARKLGVGGEYIGYVW
;
A
#
# COMPACT_ATOMS: atom_id res chain seq x y z
N MET A 1 -21.88 14.53 1.03
CA MET A 1 -21.58 13.11 1.24
C MET A 1 -20.09 12.87 1.29
N SER A 2 -19.62 12.24 2.33
CA SER A 2 -18.21 11.94 2.42
C SER A 2 -17.84 10.78 1.49
N ARG A 3 -16.74 10.91 0.79
CA ARG A 3 -16.22 9.81 -0.01
C ARG A 3 -15.40 8.90 0.88
N THR A 4 -15.58 7.60 0.69
CA THR A 4 -14.78 6.61 1.38
C THR A 4 -13.50 6.38 0.60
N ASP A 5 -12.36 6.58 1.24
CA ASP A 5 -11.07 6.24 0.66
C ASP A 5 -10.60 4.94 1.31
N LEU A 6 -10.95 3.82 0.70
CA LEU A 6 -10.64 2.50 1.24
C LEU A 6 -9.13 2.27 1.37
N ILE A 7 -8.35 2.84 0.47
CA ILE A 7 -6.89 2.67 0.50
C ILE A 7 -6.31 3.43 1.69
N ALA A 8 -6.75 4.67 1.89
CA ALA A 8 -6.29 5.47 3.03
C ALA A 8 -6.68 4.80 4.35
N ASP A 9 -7.90 4.27 4.43
CA ASP A 9 -8.37 3.55 5.61
C ASP A 9 -7.51 2.32 5.87
N ALA A 10 -7.24 1.53 4.83
CA ALA A 10 -6.41 0.34 4.94
C ALA A 10 -4.99 0.70 5.42
N PHE A 11 -4.40 1.75 4.86
CA PHE A 11 -3.07 2.20 5.26
C PHE A 11 -3.03 2.64 6.71
N THR A 12 -4.09 3.33 7.17
CA THR A 12 -4.21 3.74 8.56
C THR A 12 -4.30 2.52 9.48
N ILE A 13 -5.11 1.53 9.11
CA ILE A 13 -5.24 0.29 9.89
C ILE A 13 -3.90 -0.43 10.00
N ILE A 14 -3.18 -0.57 8.88
CA ILE A 14 -1.88 -1.24 8.87
C ILE A 14 -0.87 -0.46 9.72
N ARG A 15 -0.83 0.86 9.57
CA ARG A 15 0.09 1.72 10.34
C ARG A 15 -0.16 1.60 11.84
N ASN A 16 -1.43 1.66 12.25
CA ASN A 16 -1.80 1.57 13.66
C ASN A 16 -1.52 0.17 14.22
N ALA A 17 -1.77 -0.88 13.45
CA ALA A 17 -1.48 -2.25 13.86
C ALA A 17 0.02 -2.46 14.04
N ALA A 18 0.83 -1.91 13.13
CA ALA A 18 2.29 -1.98 13.24
C ALA A 18 2.79 -1.27 14.52
N LYS A 19 2.25 -0.09 14.82
CA LYS A 19 2.59 0.65 16.03
C LYS A 19 2.19 -0.10 17.30
N ALA A 20 1.04 -0.79 17.26
CA ALA A 20 0.54 -1.57 18.39
C ALA A 20 1.18 -2.96 18.47
N LYS A 21 2.08 -3.29 17.54
CA LYS A 21 2.79 -4.56 17.45
C LYS A 21 1.85 -5.76 17.34
N LYS A 22 0.78 -5.60 16.58
CA LYS A 22 -0.16 -6.69 16.31
C LYS A 22 0.40 -7.61 15.24
N GLU A 23 0.08 -8.89 15.34
CA GLU A 23 0.54 -9.88 14.36
C GLU A 23 -0.22 -9.75 13.03
N GLU A 24 -1.46 -9.33 13.08
CA GLU A 24 -2.31 -9.25 11.91
C GLU A 24 -3.25 -8.07 11.96
N ALA A 25 -3.76 -7.68 10.80
CA ALA A 25 -4.74 -6.61 10.67
C ALA A 25 -5.78 -7.01 9.64
N LEU A 26 -7.02 -6.55 9.83
CA LEU A 26 -8.09 -6.75 8.86
C LEU A 26 -8.36 -5.43 8.16
N ILE A 27 -8.27 -5.45 6.84
CA ILE A 27 -8.55 -4.28 6.02
C ILE A 27 -9.69 -4.58 5.05
N PRO A 28 -10.40 -3.54 4.56
CA PRO A 28 -11.45 -3.76 3.58
C PRO A 28 -10.89 -4.35 2.30
N TYR A 29 -11.73 -5.10 1.59
CA TYR A 29 -11.34 -5.70 0.32
C TYR A 29 -11.54 -4.73 -0.83
N SER A 30 -10.57 -4.67 -1.74
CA SER A 30 -10.74 -4.15 -3.08
C SER A 30 -9.69 -4.80 -3.97
N LYS A 31 -9.96 -4.83 -5.28
CA LYS A 31 -9.00 -5.38 -6.25
C LYS A 31 -7.69 -4.59 -6.21
N LEU A 32 -7.78 -3.27 -6.04
CA LEU A 32 -6.61 -2.40 -5.96
C LEU A 32 -5.78 -2.72 -4.72
N LEU A 33 -6.44 -2.91 -3.56
CA LEU A 33 -5.74 -3.26 -2.33
C LEU A 33 -5.05 -4.61 -2.41
N ILE A 34 -5.64 -5.58 -3.11
CA ILE A 34 -4.97 -6.87 -3.34
C ILE A 34 -3.66 -6.65 -4.10
N LYS A 35 -3.67 -5.83 -5.15
CA LYS A 35 -2.46 -5.52 -5.92
C LYS A 35 -1.41 -4.82 -5.06
N ILE A 36 -1.84 -3.90 -4.21
CA ILE A 36 -0.94 -3.20 -3.29
C ILE A 36 -0.35 -4.18 -2.27
N MET A 37 -1.17 -5.09 -1.73
CA MET A 37 -0.67 -6.09 -0.79
C MET A 37 0.35 -7.04 -1.45
N GLU A 38 0.14 -7.39 -2.71
CA GLU A 38 1.12 -8.18 -3.46
C GLU A 38 2.47 -7.46 -3.52
N ILE A 39 2.45 -6.14 -3.76
CA ILE A 39 3.68 -5.33 -3.78
C ILE A 39 4.33 -5.32 -2.40
N LEU A 40 3.57 -5.08 -1.33
CA LEU A 40 4.11 -5.04 0.02
C LEU A 40 4.74 -6.38 0.42
N LYS A 41 4.12 -7.48 0.03
CA LYS A 41 4.67 -8.81 0.28
C LYS A 41 5.95 -9.04 -0.51
N ARG A 42 5.95 -8.70 -1.79
CA ARG A 42 7.13 -8.86 -2.65
C ARG A 42 8.31 -8.03 -2.18
N GLU A 43 8.03 -6.81 -1.71
CA GLU A 43 9.06 -5.90 -1.20
C GLU A 43 9.41 -6.17 0.27
N SER A 44 8.88 -7.24 0.85
CA SER A 44 9.17 -7.69 2.21
C SER A 44 8.72 -6.76 3.32
N TYR A 45 7.65 -6.01 3.10
CA TYR A 45 7.05 -5.17 4.14
C TYR A 45 6.01 -5.90 4.98
N ILE A 46 5.40 -6.95 4.43
CA ILE A 46 4.48 -7.81 5.18
C ILE A 46 4.86 -9.27 4.97
N GLU A 47 4.47 -10.12 5.90
CA GLU A 47 4.73 -11.56 5.79
C GLU A 47 3.86 -12.20 4.72
N ASN A 48 2.57 -11.91 4.76
CA ASN A 48 1.60 -12.50 3.85
C ASN A 48 0.27 -11.76 3.96
N PHE A 49 -0.67 -12.12 3.10
CA PHE A 49 -2.05 -11.65 3.19
C PHE A 49 -2.96 -12.72 2.59
N LYS A 50 -4.23 -12.68 2.96
CA LYS A 50 -5.21 -13.55 2.35
C LYS A 50 -6.60 -12.89 2.36
N GLU A 51 -7.43 -13.29 1.39
CA GLU A 51 -8.81 -12.86 1.33
C GLU A 51 -9.64 -13.69 2.29
N LEU A 52 -10.56 -13.04 2.99
CA LEU A 52 -11.50 -13.69 3.89
C LEU A 52 -12.92 -13.40 3.46
N ASP A 53 -13.72 -14.44 3.34
CA ASP A 53 -15.16 -14.32 3.16
C ASP A 53 -15.81 -14.49 4.51
N ILE A 54 -16.32 -13.40 5.07
CA ILE A 54 -17.01 -13.43 6.37
C ILE A 54 -18.50 -13.59 6.11
N PRO A 55 -19.14 -14.68 6.56
CA PRO A 55 -20.56 -14.89 6.31
C PRO A 55 -21.40 -13.70 6.77
N GLY A 56 -22.29 -13.23 5.88
CA GLY A 56 -23.16 -12.09 6.14
C GLY A 56 -22.46 -10.74 6.14
N ARG A 57 -21.18 -10.69 5.70
CA ARG A 57 -20.39 -9.47 5.66
C ARG A 57 -19.65 -9.36 4.34
N PHE A 58 -18.92 -8.26 4.18
CA PHE A 58 -18.08 -8.04 3.02
C PHE A 58 -16.84 -8.94 3.05
N LYS A 59 -16.25 -9.14 1.90
CA LYS A 59 -14.90 -9.68 1.86
C LYS A 59 -13.95 -8.74 2.59
N MET A 60 -12.99 -9.33 3.27
CA MET A 60 -11.92 -8.60 3.95
C MET A 60 -10.58 -9.16 3.51
N ILE A 61 -9.53 -8.42 3.75
CA ILE A 61 -8.16 -8.89 3.55
C ILE A 61 -7.51 -8.96 4.91
N LYS A 62 -6.97 -10.14 5.25
CA LYS A 62 -6.18 -10.32 6.46
C LYS A 62 -4.72 -10.15 6.10
N VAL A 63 -4.07 -9.20 6.74
CA VAL A 63 -2.66 -8.87 6.49
C VAL A 63 -1.83 -9.37 7.66
N TYR A 64 -0.80 -10.14 7.37
CA TYR A 64 0.13 -10.63 8.39
C TYR A 64 1.35 -9.72 8.40
N LEU A 65 1.51 -8.98 9.50
CA LEU A 65 2.56 -7.99 9.63
C LEU A 65 3.92 -8.64 9.88
N LYS A 66 4.97 -7.93 9.51
CA LYS A 66 6.33 -8.44 9.60
C LYS A 66 7.13 -7.62 10.61
N TYR A 67 7.92 -8.31 11.41
CA TYR A 67 8.76 -7.67 12.44
C TYR A 67 10.18 -8.20 12.35
N GLN A 68 11.13 -7.35 12.73
CA GLN A 68 12.51 -7.75 12.99
C GLN A 68 12.74 -7.55 14.48
N GLY A 69 12.77 -8.68 15.22
CA GLY A 69 12.77 -8.61 16.66
C GLY A 69 11.47 -7.96 17.16
N LYS A 70 11.60 -6.87 17.90
CA LYS A 70 10.44 -6.14 18.44
C LYS A 70 10.00 -4.98 17.55
N LYS A 71 10.72 -4.72 16.46
CA LYS A 71 10.47 -3.56 15.60
C LYS A 71 9.73 -3.96 14.34
N SER A 72 8.69 -3.19 14.00
CA SER A 72 7.96 -3.38 12.74
C SER A 72 8.85 -3.04 11.55
N VAL A 73 8.75 -3.85 10.49
CA VAL A 73 9.44 -3.57 9.23
C VAL A 73 8.84 -2.33 8.58
N ILE A 74 7.52 -2.12 8.74
CA ILE A 74 6.88 -0.89 8.26
C ILE A 74 7.11 0.21 9.28
N ASN A 75 7.84 1.26 8.88
CA ASN A 75 8.02 2.45 9.69
C ASN A 75 6.89 3.44 9.45
N ASP A 76 6.49 3.60 8.19
CA ASP A 76 5.37 4.46 7.84
C ASP A 76 4.76 3.99 6.52
N ILE A 77 3.46 4.20 6.36
CA ILE A 77 2.73 3.93 5.13
C ILE A 77 1.66 5.00 5.01
N GLN A 78 1.70 5.77 3.92
CA GLN A 78 0.85 6.93 3.73
C GLN A 78 0.21 6.93 2.35
N LYS A 79 -1.05 7.36 2.29
CA LYS A 79 -1.74 7.62 1.04
C LYS A 79 -1.45 9.07 0.61
N VAL A 80 -1.00 9.25 -0.62
CA VAL A 80 -0.67 10.57 -1.17
C VAL A 80 -1.83 11.13 -2.00
N SER A 81 -2.30 10.38 -2.98
CA SER A 81 -3.42 10.79 -3.83
C SER A 81 -4.73 10.61 -3.08
N LYS A 82 -5.59 11.62 -3.11
CA LYS A 82 -6.85 11.62 -2.35
C LYS A 82 -8.03 11.85 -3.30
N PRO A 83 -9.26 11.42 -2.92
CA PRO A 83 -10.41 11.59 -3.79
C PRO A 83 -10.63 13.02 -4.26
N GLY A 84 -10.39 14.01 -3.40
CA GLY A 84 -10.55 15.42 -3.75
C GLY A 84 -9.31 16.06 -4.36
N ARG A 85 -8.20 15.34 -4.40
CA ARG A 85 -6.92 15.87 -4.89
C ARG A 85 -6.04 14.74 -5.38
N ARG A 86 -6.27 14.33 -6.63
CA ARG A 86 -5.46 13.28 -7.25
C ARG A 86 -4.08 13.83 -7.62
N ILE A 87 -3.05 13.04 -7.35
CA ILE A 87 -1.66 13.41 -7.63
C ILE A 87 -1.13 12.48 -8.71
N TYR A 88 -0.64 13.08 -9.79
CA TYR A 88 -0.07 12.33 -10.92
C TYR A 88 1.38 12.74 -11.11
N VAL A 89 2.21 11.78 -11.52
CA VAL A 89 3.60 12.03 -11.82
C VAL A 89 3.90 11.47 -13.22
N ASP A 90 4.74 12.17 -13.97
CA ASP A 90 5.19 11.66 -15.25
C ASP A 90 6.47 10.83 -15.06
N LYS A 91 6.92 10.18 -16.14
CA LYS A 91 8.06 9.27 -16.07
C LYS A 91 9.37 9.93 -15.64
N LYS A 92 9.45 11.26 -15.76
CA LYS A 92 10.65 12.01 -15.38
C LYS A 92 10.63 12.45 -13.92
N ASN A 93 9.46 12.43 -13.30
CA ASN A 93 9.25 12.96 -11.94
C ASN A 93 8.79 11.91 -10.95
N ILE A 94 9.12 10.65 -11.19
CA ILE A 94 8.75 9.56 -10.27
C ILE A 94 9.52 9.75 -8.96
N PRO A 95 8.82 9.80 -7.82
CA PRO A 95 9.47 10.09 -6.55
C PRO A 95 10.38 8.98 -6.07
N HIS A 96 11.41 9.36 -5.33
CA HIS A 96 12.24 8.43 -4.57
C HIS A 96 11.87 8.58 -3.11
N ILE A 97 11.62 7.46 -2.44
CA ILE A 97 11.28 7.46 -1.02
C ILE A 97 12.54 7.13 -0.23
N LEU A 98 12.95 8.07 0.64
CA LEU A 98 14.15 7.92 1.46
C LEU A 98 15.35 7.44 0.66
N GLN A 99 15.59 8.10 -0.49
CA GLN A 99 16.73 7.80 -1.36
C GLN A 99 16.81 6.34 -1.81
N GLY A 100 15.63 5.71 -2.01
CA GLY A 100 15.54 4.35 -2.48
C GLY A 100 15.33 3.29 -1.41
N TYR A 101 15.33 3.66 -0.14
CA TYR A 101 15.01 2.72 0.94
C TYR A 101 13.53 2.36 0.98
N GLY A 102 12.67 3.32 0.65
CA GLY A 102 11.23 3.09 0.62
C GLY A 102 10.74 2.80 -0.78
N VAL A 103 9.45 2.59 -0.88
CA VAL A 103 8.77 2.25 -2.14
C VAL A 103 7.61 3.20 -2.34
N ALA A 104 7.55 3.83 -3.51
CA ALA A 104 6.36 4.55 -3.95
C ALA A 104 5.49 3.61 -4.76
N ILE A 105 4.18 3.72 -4.61
CA ILE A 105 3.21 2.88 -5.29
C ILE A 105 2.47 3.74 -6.31
N LEU A 106 2.50 3.31 -7.57
CA LEU A 106 1.94 4.05 -8.69
C LEU A 106 0.89 3.22 -9.41
N SER A 107 -0.20 3.87 -9.81
CA SER A 107 -1.19 3.26 -10.70
C SER A 107 -0.93 3.77 -12.10
N THR A 108 -0.49 2.87 -12.98
CA THR A 108 -0.07 3.22 -14.33
C THR A 108 -0.91 2.48 -15.37
N SER A 109 -0.73 2.83 -16.63
CA SER A 109 -1.36 2.09 -17.74
C SER A 109 -0.89 0.63 -17.80
N SER A 110 0.27 0.33 -17.21
CA SER A 110 0.80 -1.05 -17.14
C SER A 110 0.45 -1.76 -15.84
N GLY A 111 -0.46 -1.19 -15.04
CA GLY A 111 -0.91 -1.76 -13.77
C GLY A 111 -0.36 -1.02 -12.56
N ILE A 112 -0.47 -1.65 -11.40
CA ILE A 112 0.04 -1.10 -10.15
C ILE A 112 1.51 -1.48 -10.05
N LEU A 113 2.37 -0.47 -9.97
CA LEU A 113 3.82 -0.65 -10.01
C LEU A 113 4.50 0.07 -8.84
N THR A 114 5.70 -0.38 -8.51
CA THR A 114 6.58 0.39 -7.64
C THR A 114 7.26 1.48 -8.46
N ASP A 115 7.86 2.46 -7.75
CA ASP A 115 8.63 3.51 -8.41
C ASP A 115 9.76 2.95 -9.27
N LYS A 116 10.44 1.91 -8.78
CA LYS A 116 11.52 1.27 -9.54
C LYS A 116 11.01 0.63 -10.83
N GLU A 117 9.90 -0.08 -10.75
CA GLU A 117 9.29 -0.71 -11.93
C GLU A 117 8.81 0.33 -12.93
N ALA A 118 8.19 1.41 -12.44
CA ALA A 118 7.70 2.49 -13.30
C ALA A 118 8.85 3.19 -14.02
N ARG A 119 9.95 3.46 -13.32
CA ARG A 119 11.15 4.04 -13.95
C ARG A 119 11.73 3.12 -15.00
N LYS A 120 11.80 1.83 -14.71
CA LYS A 120 12.34 0.84 -15.64
C LYS A 120 11.51 0.75 -16.91
N LEU A 121 10.18 0.81 -16.79
CA LEU A 121 9.28 0.78 -17.94
C LEU A 121 9.11 2.14 -18.61
N GLY A 122 9.57 3.22 -17.97
CA GLY A 122 9.44 4.56 -18.49
C GLY A 122 8.00 5.06 -18.51
N VAL A 123 7.21 4.74 -17.49
CA VAL A 123 5.81 5.14 -17.39
C VAL A 123 5.55 5.93 -16.12
N GLY A 124 4.65 6.91 -16.20
CA GLY A 124 4.15 7.62 -15.04
C GLY A 124 2.74 7.19 -14.72
N GLY A 125 2.14 7.78 -13.71
CA GLY A 125 0.78 7.46 -13.33
C GLY A 125 0.34 8.19 -12.08
N GLU A 126 -0.73 7.70 -11.47
CA GLU A 126 -1.23 8.25 -10.22
C GLU A 126 -0.34 7.78 -9.07
N TYR A 127 0.17 8.75 -8.31
CA TYR A 127 1.00 8.47 -7.14
C TYR A 127 0.09 8.13 -5.96
N ILE A 128 -0.16 6.84 -5.76
CA ILE A 128 -1.11 6.36 -4.75
C ILE A 128 -0.60 6.65 -3.34
N GLY A 129 0.61 6.24 -3.04
CA GLY A 129 1.18 6.39 -1.72
C GLY A 129 2.57 5.81 -1.63
N TYR A 130 3.08 5.70 -0.41
CA TYR A 130 4.42 5.16 -0.19
C TYR A 130 4.49 4.38 1.10
N VAL A 131 5.53 3.57 1.21
CA VAL A 131 5.84 2.78 2.40
C VAL A 131 7.36 2.79 2.61
N TRP A 132 7.76 2.82 3.85
CA TRP A 132 9.17 2.63 4.22
C TRP A 132 9.31 2.10 5.62
#